data_569cd31fb2d3a24fa8fd61a1f0d9bdb1
#
_entry.id   569cd31fb2d3a24fa8fd61a1f0d9bdb1
#
_cell.length_a   1.000
_cell.length_b   1.000
_cell.length_c   1.000
_cell.angle_alpha   90.00
_cell.angle_beta   90.00
_cell.angle_gamma   90.00
#
_symmetry.space_group_name_H-M   'P 1'
#
loop_
_entity.id
_entity.type
_entity.pdbx_description
1 polymer ?
#
loop_
_entity_poly.entity_id
_entity_poly.type
_entity_poly.pdbx_seq_one_letter_code
_entity_poly.pdbx_strand_id
1 'polypeptide(L)'
;MLAITSVLNPQNAERINRIIKSLETEFGLDDVQATPDPHFTYQLAGVRKLSALNQVLREVARNTVPFPAHTTGLGLFPGPNPVIYIPVLRSDALNRLHQRIIQATRPLCLRTDKFSGPDCWLPHISLALHDTTPELLGPVLQYLNQQTFNLKLAINNITIMRQEGELFLPEKTFHFEGHKQDAAPQLF
;
A
#
# COMPACT_ATOMS: atom_id res chain seq x y z
N MET A 1 -13.38 9.12 -2.53
CA MET A 1 -12.50 8.06 -3.07
C MET A 1 -12.25 7.04 -1.96
N LEU A 2 -12.06 5.75 -2.31
CA LEU A 2 -11.60 4.72 -1.36
C LEU A 2 -10.27 4.17 -1.85
N ALA A 3 -9.37 3.86 -0.91
CA ALA A 3 -8.17 3.09 -1.17
C ALA A 3 -8.32 1.69 -0.57
N ILE A 4 -8.03 0.66 -1.35
CA ILE A 4 -7.95 -0.73 -0.89
C ILE A 4 -6.48 -1.04 -0.72
N THR A 5 -6.06 -1.29 0.52
CA THR A 5 -4.66 -1.30 0.95
C THR A 5 -4.33 -2.57 1.76
N SER A 6 -3.05 -2.79 2.04
CA SER A 6 -2.60 -3.52 3.24
C SER A 6 -1.84 -2.57 4.14
N VAL A 7 -2.27 -2.45 5.39
CA VAL A 7 -1.51 -1.74 6.42
C VAL A 7 -0.39 -2.62 6.94
N LEU A 8 0.73 -2.00 7.28
CA LEU A 8 1.89 -2.72 7.77
C LEU A 8 1.67 -3.22 9.20
N ASN A 9 2.37 -4.31 9.56
CA ASN A 9 2.42 -4.75 10.95
C ASN A 9 3.10 -3.70 11.84
N PRO A 10 2.83 -3.68 13.16
CA PRO A 10 3.30 -2.61 14.05
C PRO A 10 4.81 -2.37 13.98
N GLN A 11 5.63 -3.42 13.92
CA GLN A 11 7.08 -3.29 13.86
C GLN A 11 7.57 -2.57 12.60
N ASN A 12 7.01 -2.91 11.43
CA ASN A 12 7.36 -2.25 10.17
C ASN A 12 6.77 -0.83 10.10
N ALA A 13 5.54 -0.64 10.60
CA ALA A 13 4.91 0.66 10.68
C ALA A 13 5.73 1.64 11.54
N GLU A 14 6.17 1.22 12.73
CA GLU A 14 7.03 2.02 13.59
C GLU A 14 8.35 2.41 12.90
N ARG A 15 8.97 1.48 12.17
CA ARG A 15 10.19 1.76 11.41
C ARG A 15 9.96 2.81 10.33
N ILE A 16 8.89 2.70 9.56
CA ILE A 16 8.53 3.67 8.53
C ILE A 16 8.19 5.03 9.14
N ASN A 17 7.40 5.05 10.22
CA ASN A 17 7.04 6.29 10.91
C ASN A 17 8.25 7.02 11.48
N ARG A 18 9.29 6.31 11.96
CA ARG A 18 10.55 6.95 12.37
C ARG A 18 11.26 7.64 11.20
N ILE A 19 11.26 7.02 10.03
CA ILE A 19 11.83 7.64 8.82
C ILE A 19 11.02 8.88 8.44
N ILE A 20 9.70 8.77 8.36
CA ILE A 20 8.80 9.90 8.06
C ILE A 20 9.01 11.03 9.06
N LYS A 21 9.07 10.73 10.36
CA LYS A 21 9.32 11.75 11.39
C LYS A 21 10.69 12.41 11.26
N SER A 22 11.71 11.67 10.83
CA SER A 22 13.01 12.27 10.57
C SER A 22 12.99 13.19 9.34
N LEU A 23 12.22 12.86 8.30
CA LEU A 23 12.05 13.73 7.13
C LEU A 23 11.31 15.02 7.48
N GLU A 24 10.29 14.95 8.34
CA GLU A 24 9.63 16.14 8.88
C GLU A 24 10.60 17.01 9.67
N THR A 25 11.39 16.42 10.56
CA THR A 25 12.32 17.15 11.44
C THR A 25 13.44 17.83 10.67
N GLU A 26 14.02 17.12 9.68
CA GLU A 26 15.21 17.60 8.94
C GLU A 26 14.86 18.49 7.73
N PHE A 27 13.70 18.26 7.10
CA PHE A 27 13.34 18.88 5.83
C PHE A 27 11.95 19.52 5.83
N GLY A 28 11.15 19.40 6.90
CA GLY A 28 9.79 19.94 6.97
C GLY A 28 8.76 19.17 6.13
N LEU A 29 9.06 17.91 5.75
CA LEU A 29 8.17 17.09 4.92
C LEU A 29 7.18 16.34 5.81
N ASP A 30 5.90 16.76 5.83
CA ASP A 30 4.87 16.20 6.69
C ASP A 30 3.58 15.80 5.97
N ASP A 31 3.39 16.13 4.69
CA ASP A 31 2.18 15.80 3.91
C ASP A 31 1.84 14.30 3.89
N VAL A 32 2.84 13.43 3.95
CA VAL A 32 2.61 11.97 4.01
C VAL A 32 1.88 11.53 5.28
N GLN A 33 1.93 12.32 6.35
CA GLN A 33 1.25 12.07 7.63
C GLN A 33 -0.27 12.26 7.54
N ALA A 34 -0.77 12.83 6.44
CA ALA A 34 -2.20 12.82 6.12
C ALA A 34 -2.78 11.39 6.07
N THR A 35 -1.94 10.37 5.95
CA THR A 35 -2.33 8.97 6.13
C THR A 35 -1.43 8.33 7.18
N PRO A 36 -1.86 8.32 8.46
CA PRO A 36 -1.01 7.99 9.61
C PRO A 36 -0.54 6.53 9.65
N ASP A 37 -1.26 5.62 8.99
CA ASP A 37 -0.93 4.20 8.96
C ASP A 37 -0.10 3.86 7.71
N PRO A 38 1.20 3.54 7.82
CA PRO A 38 2.01 3.10 6.70
C PRO A 38 1.39 1.87 6.03
N HIS A 39 1.20 1.98 4.71
CA HIS A 39 0.50 0.98 3.91
C HIS A 39 1.04 0.98 2.47
N PHE A 40 0.60 0.02 1.68
CA PHE A 40 0.65 0.11 0.22
C PHE A 40 -0.74 -0.17 -0.36
N THR A 41 -1.01 0.42 -1.52
CA THR A 41 -2.34 0.43 -2.14
C THR A 41 -2.42 -0.61 -3.26
N TYR A 42 -3.50 -1.39 -3.26
CA TYR A 42 -3.89 -2.28 -4.36
C TYR A 42 -4.70 -1.53 -5.42
N GLN A 43 -5.64 -0.70 -4.97
CA GLN A 43 -6.59 -0.04 -5.86
C GLN A 43 -7.15 1.24 -5.24
N LEU A 44 -7.24 2.29 -6.06
CA LEU A 44 -8.06 3.46 -5.78
C LEU A 44 -9.36 3.36 -6.58
N ALA A 45 -10.50 3.44 -5.91
CA ALA A 45 -11.81 3.27 -6.54
C ALA A 45 -12.90 4.15 -5.94
N GLY A 46 -13.81 4.59 -6.78
CA GLY A 46 -15.14 5.04 -6.38
C GLY A 46 -16.11 3.88 -6.47
N VAL A 47 -16.87 3.61 -5.42
CA VAL A 47 -17.83 2.49 -5.39
C VAL A 47 -19.26 2.95 -5.13
N ARG A 48 -20.25 2.20 -5.61
CA ARG A 48 -21.68 2.51 -5.42
C ARG A 48 -22.16 2.22 -4.01
N LYS A 49 -21.73 1.08 -3.44
CA LYS A 49 -22.19 0.59 -2.12
C LYS A 49 -21.01 0.06 -1.34
N LEU A 50 -20.68 0.72 -0.24
CA LEU A 50 -19.60 0.28 0.65
C LEU A 50 -19.90 -1.08 1.30
N SER A 51 -21.17 -1.38 1.62
CA SER A 51 -21.54 -2.68 2.19
C SER A 51 -21.23 -3.85 1.24
N ALA A 52 -21.46 -3.69 -0.07
CA ALA A 52 -21.10 -4.69 -1.06
C ALA A 52 -19.57 -4.84 -1.19
N LEU A 53 -18.82 -3.73 -1.17
CA LEU A 53 -17.35 -3.77 -1.14
C LEU A 53 -16.84 -4.52 0.10
N ASN A 54 -17.39 -4.22 1.28
CA ASN A 54 -17.06 -4.92 2.53
C ASN A 54 -17.30 -6.44 2.43
N GLN A 55 -18.37 -6.86 1.77
CA GLN A 55 -18.70 -8.29 1.61
C GLN A 55 -17.67 -9.00 0.72
N VAL A 56 -17.37 -8.44 -0.45
CA VAL A 56 -16.43 -9.08 -1.39
C VAL A 56 -15.00 -9.08 -0.87
N LEU A 57 -14.54 -8.00 -0.18
CA LEU A 57 -13.21 -7.97 0.39
C LEU A 57 -13.06 -8.89 1.61
N ARG A 58 -14.10 -9.05 2.42
CA ARG A 58 -14.13 -10.07 3.48
C ARG A 58 -13.96 -11.47 2.89
N GLU A 59 -14.64 -11.78 1.80
CA GLU A 59 -14.54 -13.09 1.16
C GLU A 59 -13.13 -13.31 0.56
N VAL A 60 -12.54 -12.29 -0.06
CA VAL A 60 -11.16 -12.36 -0.52
C VAL A 60 -10.19 -12.62 0.65
N ALA A 61 -10.36 -11.92 1.78
CA ALA A 61 -9.50 -12.07 2.96
C ALA A 61 -9.64 -13.46 3.60
N ARG A 62 -10.87 -13.96 3.76
CA ARG A 62 -11.12 -15.31 4.32
C ARG A 62 -10.43 -16.42 3.54
N ASN A 63 -10.35 -16.29 2.22
CA ASN A 63 -9.74 -17.26 1.32
C ASN A 63 -8.28 -16.91 0.97
N THR A 64 -7.62 -16.07 1.75
CA THR A 64 -6.21 -15.72 1.56
C THR A 64 -5.39 -16.19 2.75
N VAL A 65 -4.34 -16.96 2.46
CA VAL A 65 -3.33 -17.34 3.45
C VAL A 65 -2.36 -16.16 3.62
N PRO A 66 -2.01 -15.77 4.86
CA PRO A 66 -0.96 -14.77 5.07
C PRO A 66 0.37 -15.19 4.41
N PHE A 67 1.07 -14.23 3.80
CA PHE A 67 2.33 -14.49 3.10
C PHE A 67 3.33 -13.33 3.29
N PRO A 68 4.64 -13.60 3.14
CA PRO A 68 5.63 -12.53 3.18
C PRO A 68 5.69 -11.79 1.84
N ALA A 69 5.93 -10.47 1.93
CA ALA A 69 6.42 -9.65 0.82
C ALA A 69 7.73 -8.97 1.23
N HIS A 70 8.46 -8.45 0.25
CA HIS A 70 9.73 -7.79 0.49
C HIS A 70 9.74 -6.42 -0.16
N THR A 71 10.47 -5.49 0.46
CA THR A 71 10.77 -4.20 -0.14
C THR A 71 12.23 -4.14 -0.56
N THR A 72 12.56 -3.19 -1.42
CA THR A 72 13.95 -2.95 -1.85
C THR A 72 14.15 -1.50 -2.27
N GLY A 73 15.22 -0.89 -1.80
CA GLY A 73 15.66 0.44 -2.22
C GLY A 73 14.61 1.54 -2.09
N LEU A 74 14.81 2.59 -2.87
CA LEU A 74 13.93 3.74 -3.00
C LEU A 74 13.45 3.89 -4.44
N GLY A 75 12.24 4.44 -4.60
CA GLY A 75 11.68 4.84 -5.87
C GLY A 75 11.27 6.30 -5.86
N LEU A 76 11.09 6.86 -7.05
CA LEU A 76 10.69 8.23 -7.26
C LEU A 76 9.60 8.31 -8.33
N PHE A 77 8.47 8.96 -8.03
CA PHE A 77 7.56 9.45 -9.04
C PHE A 77 7.94 10.91 -9.35
N PRO A 78 8.42 11.19 -10.58
CA PRO A 78 8.85 12.53 -10.95
C PRO A 78 7.66 13.49 -11.11
N GLY A 79 7.91 14.77 -10.94
CA GLY A 79 6.91 15.82 -11.09
C GLY A 79 7.36 17.11 -10.42
N PRO A 80 6.52 18.15 -10.41
CA PRO A 80 6.81 19.39 -9.69
C PRO A 80 6.93 19.14 -8.19
N ASN A 81 6.17 18.20 -7.66
CA ASN A 81 6.25 17.71 -6.27
C ASN A 81 6.57 16.21 -6.31
N PRO A 82 7.87 15.82 -6.37
CA PRO A 82 8.26 14.43 -6.48
C PRO A 82 7.80 13.59 -5.27
N VAL A 83 7.32 12.37 -5.52
CA VAL A 83 6.96 11.44 -4.46
C VAL A 83 8.09 10.46 -4.22
N ILE A 84 8.60 10.38 -3.00
CA ILE A 84 9.63 9.42 -2.60
C ILE A 84 8.95 8.24 -1.90
N TYR A 85 9.28 7.02 -2.32
CA TYR A 85 8.62 5.82 -1.83
C TYR A 85 9.57 4.62 -1.72
N ILE A 86 9.14 3.62 -0.98
CA ILE A 86 9.77 2.30 -0.90
C ILE A 86 8.98 1.35 -1.79
N PRO A 87 9.54 0.78 -2.86
CA PRO A 87 8.82 -0.20 -3.69
C PRO A 87 8.65 -1.53 -2.97
N VAL A 88 7.48 -2.15 -3.11
CA VAL A 88 7.21 -3.52 -2.66
C VAL A 88 7.39 -4.47 -3.85
N LEU A 89 8.24 -5.50 -3.68
CA LEU A 89 8.51 -6.46 -4.74
C LEU A 89 7.25 -7.28 -5.06
N ARG A 90 6.91 -7.32 -6.33
CA ARG A 90 5.77 -8.08 -6.84
C ARG A 90 6.10 -9.57 -6.92
N SER A 91 5.79 -10.31 -5.84
CA SER A 91 5.82 -11.77 -5.85
C SER A 91 4.55 -12.35 -6.49
N ASP A 92 4.58 -13.62 -6.89
CA ASP A 92 3.41 -14.31 -7.43
C ASP A 92 2.22 -14.30 -6.44
N ALA A 93 2.50 -14.45 -5.15
CA ALA A 93 1.46 -14.38 -4.11
C ALA A 93 0.82 -12.99 -4.05
N LEU A 94 1.63 -11.92 -4.12
CA LEU A 94 1.15 -10.55 -4.11
C LEU A 94 0.37 -10.22 -5.39
N ASN A 95 0.86 -10.66 -6.56
CA ASN A 95 0.16 -10.50 -7.82
C ASN A 95 -1.20 -11.22 -7.84
N ARG A 96 -1.26 -12.46 -7.34
CA ARG A 96 -2.52 -13.22 -7.23
C ARG A 96 -3.52 -12.50 -6.32
N LEU A 97 -3.08 -11.99 -5.18
CA LEU A 97 -3.97 -11.22 -4.29
C LEU A 97 -4.49 -9.97 -4.97
N HIS A 98 -3.61 -9.19 -5.62
CA HIS A 98 -4.00 -8.00 -6.37
C HIS A 98 -5.05 -8.32 -7.44
N GLN A 99 -4.82 -9.34 -8.27
CA GLN A 99 -5.76 -9.77 -9.32
C GLN A 99 -7.12 -10.18 -8.72
N ARG A 100 -7.13 -10.94 -7.60
CA ARG A 100 -8.37 -11.34 -6.91
C ARG A 100 -9.13 -10.11 -6.39
N ILE A 101 -8.44 -9.12 -5.82
CA ILE A 101 -9.07 -7.86 -5.38
C ILE A 101 -9.69 -7.15 -6.58
N ILE A 102 -8.92 -6.93 -7.67
CA ILE A 102 -9.42 -6.26 -8.87
C ILE A 102 -10.65 -6.97 -9.46
N GLN A 103 -10.60 -8.29 -9.59
CA GLN A 103 -11.72 -9.10 -10.12
C GLN A 103 -12.97 -9.00 -9.23
N ALA A 104 -12.81 -9.11 -7.91
CA ALA A 104 -13.93 -9.07 -6.96
C ALA A 104 -14.58 -7.67 -6.89
N THR A 105 -13.79 -6.60 -7.02
CA THR A 105 -14.27 -5.22 -6.89
C THR A 105 -14.79 -4.64 -8.20
N ARG A 106 -14.34 -5.16 -9.36
CA ARG A 106 -14.68 -4.64 -10.70
C ARG A 106 -16.17 -4.36 -10.92
N PRO A 107 -17.12 -5.25 -10.54
CA PRO A 107 -18.56 -5.01 -10.74
C PRO A 107 -19.12 -3.88 -9.86
N LEU A 108 -18.40 -3.50 -8.81
CA LEU A 108 -18.85 -2.51 -7.81
C LEU A 108 -18.30 -1.11 -8.08
N CYS A 109 -17.23 -1.01 -8.87
CA CYS A 109 -16.54 0.25 -9.13
C CYS A 109 -17.30 1.10 -10.14
N LEU A 110 -17.46 2.38 -9.83
CA LEU A 110 -17.92 3.42 -10.75
C LEU A 110 -16.77 3.93 -11.63
N ARG A 111 -15.59 4.03 -11.01
CA ARG A 111 -14.33 4.36 -11.67
C ARG A 111 -13.17 3.82 -10.85
N THR A 112 -12.09 3.53 -11.53
CA THR A 112 -10.83 3.09 -10.92
C THR A 112 -9.69 3.97 -11.43
N ASP A 113 -8.65 4.12 -10.64
CA ASP A 113 -7.43 4.74 -11.11
C ASP A 113 -6.74 3.83 -12.15
N LYS A 114 -6.16 4.44 -13.20
CA LYS A 114 -5.52 3.72 -14.30
C LYS A 114 -4.28 2.93 -13.86
N PHE A 115 -3.60 3.38 -12.80
CA PHE A 115 -2.41 2.72 -12.26
C PHE A 115 -2.74 1.56 -11.31
N SER A 116 -4.03 1.33 -11.03
CA SER A 116 -4.48 0.17 -10.26
C SER A 116 -4.60 -1.11 -11.11
N GLY A 117 -4.46 -1.02 -12.45
CA GLY A 117 -4.51 -2.17 -13.35
C GLY A 117 -3.30 -3.10 -13.20
N PRO A 118 -3.44 -4.42 -13.47
CA PRO A 118 -2.38 -5.41 -13.25
C PRO A 118 -1.07 -5.10 -13.97
N ASP A 119 -1.16 -4.48 -15.15
CA ASP A 119 0.00 -4.19 -15.99
C ASP A 119 0.80 -2.96 -15.53
N CYS A 120 0.12 -2.01 -14.84
CA CYS A 120 0.70 -0.74 -14.42
C CYS A 120 0.89 -0.64 -12.89
N TRP A 121 0.38 -1.62 -12.14
CA TRP A 121 0.39 -1.57 -10.69
C TRP A 121 1.81 -1.64 -10.12
N LEU A 122 2.19 -0.62 -9.38
CA LEU A 122 3.44 -0.53 -8.64
C LEU A 122 3.11 -0.37 -7.14
N PRO A 123 3.10 -1.45 -6.35
CA PRO A 123 2.88 -1.34 -4.92
C PRO A 123 4.05 -0.63 -4.26
N HIS A 124 3.75 0.39 -3.44
CA HIS A 124 4.76 1.22 -2.80
C HIS A 124 4.27 1.78 -1.47
N ILE A 125 5.21 2.07 -0.58
CA ILE A 125 4.99 2.74 0.71
C ILE A 125 5.57 4.13 0.58
N SER A 126 4.75 5.16 0.64
CA SER A 126 5.18 6.56 0.52
C SER A 126 5.97 7.00 1.76
N LEU A 127 7.05 7.76 1.53
CA LEU A 127 7.87 8.40 2.56
C LEU A 127 7.71 9.92 2.54
N ALA A 128 7.49 10.52 1.37
CA ALA A 128 7.21 11.94 1.18
C ALA A 128 6.23 12.12 0.02
N LEU A 129 5.25 12.99 0.19
CA LEU A 129 4.15 13.27 -0.75
C LEU A 129 3.99 14.78 -0.88
N HIS A 130 3.78 15.28 -2.11
CA HIS A 130 3.29 16.61 -2.46
C HIS A 130 4.09 17.82 -1.95
N ASP A 131 4.77 17.73 -0.81
CA ASP A 131 5.59 18.77 -0.17
C ASP A 131 7.08 18.70 -0.55
N THR A 132 7.51 17.63 -1.21
CA THR A 132 8.87 17.53 -1.76
C THR A 132 8.99 18.47 -2.96
N THR A 133 10.00 19.33 -2.94
CA THR A 133 10.34 20.19 -4.09
C THR A 133 11.55 19.66 -4.85
N PRO A 134 11.78 20.07 -6.10
CA PRO A 134 12.98 19.69 -6.84
C PRO A 134 14.29 20.04 -6.10
N GLU A 135 14.32 21.16 -5.36
CA GLU A 135 15.48 21.63 -4.60
C GLU A 135 15.76 20.72 -3.39
N LEU A 136 14.72 20.20 -2.74
CA LEU A 136 14.82 19.29 -1.59
C LEU A 136 15.19 17.86 -2.00
N LEU A 137 14.90 17.48 -3.25
CA LEU A 137 15.05 16.09 -3.70
C LEU A 137 16.48 15.55 -3.49
N GLY A 138 17.50 16.31 -3.86
CA GLY A 138 18.91 15.93 -3.70
C GLY A 138 19.29 15.70 -2.24
N PRO A 139 19.11 16.68 -1.35
CA PRO A 139 19.37 16.56 0.08
C PRO A 139 18.61 15.40 0.75
N VAL A 140 17.32 15.23 0.44
CA VAL A 140 16.48 14.15 1.00
C VAL A 140 16.98 12.77 0.56
N LEU A 141 17.29 12.59 -0.72
CA LEU A 141 17.82 11.31 -1.22
C LEU A 141 19.20 11.00 -0.62
N GLN A 142 20.07 12.00 -0.44
CA GLN A 142 21.37 11.83 0.23
C GLN A 142 21.19 11.39 1.70
N TYR A 143 20.24 11.97 2.41
CA TYR A 143 19.89 11.59 3.78
C TYR A 143 19.38 10.15 3.84
N LEU A 144 18.40 9.80 2.98
CA LEU A 144 17.82 8.48 2.93
C LEU A 144 18.79 7.39 2.46
N ASN A 145 19.80 7.73 1.63
CA ASN A 145 20.81 6.78 1.16
C ASN A 145 21.67 6.17 2.29
N GLN A 146 21.64 6.75 3.48
CA GLN A 146 22.32 6.21 4.67
C GLN A 146 21.51 5.11 5.38
N GLN A 147 20.30 4.79 4.89
CA GLN A 147 19.39 3.84 5.50
C GLN A 147 19.21 2.60 4.63
N THR A 148 18.63 1.54 5.21
CA THR A 148 18.28 0.32 4.48
C THR A 148 16.77 0.17 4.37
N PHE A 149 16.30 -0.19 3.18
CA PHE A 149 14.89 -0.34 2.85
C PHE A 149 14.48 -1.78 2.52
N ASN A 150 15.36 -2.74 2.77
CA ASN A 150 15.08 -4.16 2.59
C ASN A 150 14.30 -4.68 3.79
N LEU A 151 12.97 -4.61 3.74
CA LEU A 151 12.07 -5.06 4.79
C LEU A 151 11.41 -6.38 4.38
N LYS A 152 11.15 -7.21 5.37
CA LYS A 152 10.22 -8.34 5.24
C LYS A 152 8.88 -7.90 5.84
N LEU A 153 7.87 -7.81 4.97
CA LEU A 153 6.50 -7.46 5.34
C LEU A 153 5.68 -8.72 5.56
N ALA A 154 4.82 -8.72 6.56
CA ALA A 154 3.77 -9.73 6.72
C ALA A 154 2.49 -9.20 6.07
N ILE A 155 2.08 -9.78 4.94
CA ILE A 155 0.81 -9.44 4.29
C ILE A 155 -0.26 -10.35 4.85
N ASN A 156 -1.11 -9.78 5.72
CA ASN A 156 -2.11 -10.51 6.50
C ASN A 156 -3.45 -9.79 6.59
N ASN A 157 -3.64 -8.71 5.82
CA ASN A 157 -4.87 -7.93 5.86
C ASN A 157 -5.19 -7.26 4.52
N ILE A 158 -6.46 -6.90 4.35
CA ILE A 158 -6.94 -5.91 3.40
C ILE A 158 -7.65 -4.83 4.21
N THR A 159 -7.25 -3.58 4.05
CA THR A 159 -7.85 -2.44 4.75
C THR A 159 -8.46 -1.48 3.73
N ILE A 160 -9.71 -1.09 3.96
CA ILE A 160 -10.35 0.02 3.24
C ILE A 160 -9.96 1.29 3.97
N MET A 161 -9.41 2.24 3.24
CA MET A 161 -9.20 3.60 3.70
C MET A 161 -10.16 4.53 2.96
N ARG A 162 -10.81 5.41 3.71
CA ARG A 162 -11.71 6.45 3.19
C ARG A 162 -10.99 7.78 3.13
N GLN A 163 -11.15 8.46 2.02
CA GLN A 163 -10.69 9.83 1.88
C GLN A 163 -11.67 10.78 2.59
N GLU A 164 -11.16 11.57 3.54
CA GLU A 164 -11.85 12.63 4.26
C GLU A 164 -11.02 13.92 4.15
N GLY A 165 -11.37 14.79 3.20
CA GLY A 165 -10.53 15.91 2.81
C GLY A 165 -9.24 15.41 2.14
N GLU A 166 -8.10 15.75 2.70
CA GLU A 166 -6.77 15.27 2.26
C GLU A 166 -6.34 13.99 2.98
N LEU A 167 -7.02 13.61 4.06
CA LEU A 167 -6.69 12.45 4.87
C LEU A 167 -7.22 11.15 4.24
N PHE A 168 -6.46 10.07 4.39
CA PHE A 168 -6.92 8.70 4.16
C PHE A 168 -6.94 7.95 5.48
N LEU A 169 -8.13 7.73 6.04
CA LEU A 169 -8.32 7.09 7.33
C LEU A 169 -8.79 5.65 7.17
N PRO A 170 -8.27 4.69 7.98
CA PRO A 170 -8.73 3.33 7.94
C PRO A 170 -10.20 3.24 8.39
N GLU A 171 -11.06 2.71 7.50
CA GLU A 171 -12.48 2.51 7.79
C GLU A 171 -12.76 1.09 8.23
N LYS A 172 -12.13 0.11 7.57
CA LYS A 172 -12.33 -1.30 7.88
C LYS A 172 -11.17 -2.17 7.46
N THR A 173 -10.74 -3.04 8.37
CA THR A 173 -9.71 -4.05 8.13
C THR A 173 -10.32 -5.45 8.14
N PHE A 174 -9.90 -6.27 7.17
CA PHE A 174 -10.20 -7.69 7.05
C PHE A 174 -8.89 -8.48 7.17
N HIS A 175 -8.75 -9.26 8.24
CA HIS A 175 -7.59 -10.13 8.43
C HIS A 175 -7.71 -11.40 7.58
N PHE A 176 -6.58 -11.94 7.14
CA PHE A 176 -6.55 -13.18 6.37
C PHE A 176 -6.77 -14.38 7.31
N GLU A 177 -7.68 -15.29 6.89
CA GLU A 177 -8.10 -16.44 7.66
C GLU A 177 -7.73 -17.77 7.01
N GLY A 178 -7.25 -17.76 5.74
CA GLY A 178 -6.90 -18.98 5.01
C GLY A 178 -5.75 -19.75 5.68
N HIS A 179 -5.82 -21.09 5.62
CA HIS A 179 -4.82 -21.99 6.17
C HIS A 179 -4.03 -22.69 5.05
N LYS A 180 -2.76 -23.02 5.31
CA LYS A 180 -1.87 -23.68 4.33
C LYS A 180 -2.36 -25.05 3.82
N GLN A 181 -3.36 -25.65 4.45
CA GLN A 181 -3.90 -26.97 4.08
C GLN A 181 -4.84 -26.94 2.87
N ASP A 182 -5.30 -25.75 2.43
CA ASP A 182 -6.25 -25.61 1.30
C ASP A 182 -5.57 -25.56 -0.07
N ALA A 183 -4.25 -25.65 -0.13
CA ALA A 183 -3.52 -25.83 -1.38
C ALA A 183 -3.55 -27.31 -1.76
N ALA A 184 -4.52 -27.72 -2.58
CA ALA A 184 -4.53 -29.05 -3.19
C ALA A 184 -3.16 -29.33 -3.84
N PRO A 185 -2.59 -30.55 -3.70
CA PRO A 185 -1.34 -30.90 -4.36
C PRO A 185 -1.52 -30.72 -5.87
N GLN A 186 -0.69 -29.89 -6.48
CA GLN A 186 -0.57 -29.83 -7.92
C GLN A 186 -0.02 -31.22 -8.36
N LEU A 187 -0.89 -32.05 -8.91
CA LEU A 187 -0.48 -33.24 -9.66
C LEU A 187 0.33 -32.78 -10.86
N PHE A 188 1.60 -33.17 -10.91
CA PHE A 188 2.49 -33.01 -12.06
C PHE A 188 1.98 -33.81 -13.25
#